data_c09cbb8a6be05855fd6c727108f1f591
#
_entry.id   c09cbb8a6be05855fd6c727108f1f591
#
_cell.length_a   1.000
_cell.length_b   1.000
_cell.length_c   1.000
_cell.angle_alpha   90.00
_cell.angle_beta   90.00
_cell.angle_gamma   90.00
#
_symmetry.space_group_name_H-M   'P 1'
#
loop_
_entity.id
_entity.type
_entity.pdbx_description
1 polymer ?
#
loop_
_entity_poly.entity_id
_entity_poly.type
_entity_poly.pdbx_seq_one_letter_code
_entity_poly.pdbx_strand_id
1 'polypeptide(L)'
;RLAHLSQHPIQLLFCYDGAERPAVKRGKRVFARDHWMVKPTRRILDAFNIPWREAQGEAEAELASMNVHHIVDAVLTDDSDVFAFGAHTVLRNSSLTPQGEINIYETSNVHRRVAPELTTDGFVLMAILCGGDYD
;
A
#
# COMPACT_ATOMS: atom_id res chain seq x y z
N ARG A 1 14.51 -3.85 8.64
CA ARG A 1 13.61 -4.40 7.59
C ARG A 1 14.27 -4.40 6.21
N LEU A 2 14.78 -3.26 5.69
CA LEU A 2 15.39 -3.19 4.36
C LEU A 2 16.49 -4.23 4.16
N ALA A 3 17.47 -4.29 5.07
CA ALA A 3 18.56 -5.26 5.00
C ALA A 3 18.08 -6.72 5.00
N HIS A 4 16.94 -7.00 5.60
CA HIS A 4 16.35 -8.34 5.57
C HIS A 4 15.68 -8.60 4.22
N LEU A 5 14.87 -7.67 3.73
CA LEU A 5 14.21 -7.79 2.43
C LEU A 5 15.22 -7.92 1.28
N SER A 6 16.35 -7.21 1.35
CA SER A 6 17.42 -7.26 0.34
C SER A 6 18.17 -8.60 0.29
N GLN A 7 17.96 -9.51 1.26
CA GLN A 7 18.54 -10.86 1.23
C GLN A 7 17.70 -11.84 0.39
N HIS A 8 16.49 -11.45 0.02
CA HIS A 8 15.61 -12.26 -0.81
C HIS A 8 15.73 -11.88 -2.29
N PRO A 9 15.45 -12.80 -3.22
CA PRO A 9 15.50 -12.55 -4.66
C PRO A 9 14.26 -11.76 -5.12
N ILE A 10 14.06 -10.59 -4.55
CA ILE A 10 12.96 -9.67 -4.86
C ILE A 10 13.50 -8.30 -5.25
N GLN A 11 12.79 -7.64 -6.14
CA GLN A 11 13.04 -6.24 -6.47
C GLN A 11 12.07 -5.37 -5.68
N LEU A 12 12.60 -4.38 -4.98
CA LEU A 12 11.81 -3.47 -4.16
C LEU A 12 11.63 -2.14 -4.91
N LEU A 13 10.41 -1.63 -4.88
CA LEU A 13 10.07 -0.27 -5.27
C LEU A 13 9.32 0.40 -4.12
N PHE A 14 9.78 1.56 -3.70
CA PHE A 14 9.09 2.35 -2.68
C PHE A 14 8.24 3.44 -3.32
N CYS A 15 7.03 3.63 -2.81
CA CYS A 15 6.14 4.71 -3.20
C CYS A 15 5.84 5.60 -2.00
N TYR A 16 5.91 6.90 -2.19
CA TYR A 16 5.57 7.93 -1.21
C TYR A 16 4.34 8.70 -1.68
N ASP A 17 3.57 9.21 -0.72
CA ASP A 17 2.49 10.13 -1.03
C ASP A 17 2.98 11.37 -1.77
N GLY A 18 2.17 11.80 -2.75
CA GLY A 18 2.44 12.98 -3.54
C GLY A 18 1.73 14.23 -3.05
N ALA A 19 1.89 15.28 -3.83
CA ALA A 19 1.37 16.60 -3.50
C ALA A 19 -0.17 16.72 -3.64
N GLU A 20 -0.79 15.90 -4.48
CA GLU A 20 -2.24 15.94 -4.75
C GLU A 20 -3.05 15.02 -3.82
N ARG A 21 -2.42 14.54 -2.73
CA ARG A 21 -3.16 13.79 -1.70
C ARG A 21 -4.26 14.68 -1.08
N PRO A 22 -5.40 14.13 -0.68
CA PRO A 22 -6.48 14.89 -0.08
C PRO A 22 -6.03 15.67 1.15
N ALA A 23 -6.43 16.94 1.21
CA ALA A 23 -6.07 17.85 2.32
C ALA A 23 -6.86 17.57 3.61
N VAL A 24 -7.89 16.74 3.54
CA VAL A 24 -8.75 16.37 4.68
C VAL A 24 -8.95 14.87 4.67
N LYS A 25 -8.65 14.20 5.80
CA LYS A 25 -8.95 12.79 6.07
C LYS A 25 -9.72 12.71 7.39
N ARG A 26 -10.85 12.00 7.42
CA ARG A 26 -11.71 11.84 8.63
C ARG A 26 -12.00 13.18 9.32
N GLY A 27 -12.40 14.19 8.55
CA GLY A 27 -12.69 15.53 9.06
C GLY A 27 -11.48 16.30 9.62
N LYS A 28 -10.26 15.74 9.55
CA LYS A 28 -9.04 16.39 10.02
C LYS A 28 -8.18 16.87 8.85
N ARG A 29 -7.68 18.09 8.94
CA ARG A 29 -6.69 18.60 7.98
C ARG A 29 -5.42 17.76 8.02
N VAL A 30 -5.07 17.19 6.88
CA VAL A 30 -3.76 16.55 6.68
C VAL A 30 -2.77 17.65 6.32
N PHE A 31 -1.70 17.77 7.10
CA PHE A 31 -0.65 18.72 6.77
C PHE A 31 0.08 18.28 5.50
N ALA A 32 0.23 19.18 4.53
CA ALA A 32 0.94 18.97 3.28
C ALA A 32 2.47 18.78 3.45
N ARG A 33 2.96 18.74 4.70
CA ARG A 33 4.38 18.51 4.97
C ARG A 33 4.69 17.01 4.92
N ASP A 34 5.78 16.69 4.25
CA ASP A 34 6.36 15.34 4.32
C ASP A 34 6.63 14.97 5.77
N HIS A 35 6.31 13.74 6.10
CA HIS A 35 6.71 13.19 7.39
C HIS A 35 8.24 13.29 7.52
N TRP A 36 8.73 13.64 8.72
CA TRP A 36 10.16 13.86 8.96
C TRP A 36 11.07 12.71 8.55
N MET A 37 10.55 11.47 8.49
CA MET A 37 11.26 10.28 8.05
C MET A 37 11.43 10.17 6.53
N VAL A 38 10.65 10.86 5.71
CA VAL A 38 10.68 10.71 4.25
C VAL A 38 12.09 10.98 3.69
N LYS A 39 12.67 12.13 4.04
CA LYS A 39 14.02 12.47 3.56
C LYS A 39 15.12 11.49 4.02
N PRO A 40 15.20 11.10 5.32
CA PRO A 40 16.14 10.07 5.75
C PRO A 40 15.93 8.73 5.07
N THR A 41 14.67 8.31 4.87
CA THR A 41 14.36 7.02 4.23
C THR A 41 14.81 7.04 2.76
N ARG A 42 14.53 8.10 2.00
CA ARG A 42 15.00 8.24 0.61
C ARG A 42 16.53 8.12 0.51
N ARG A 43 17.28 8.77 1.42
CA ARG A 43 18.75 8.63 1.47
C ARG A 43 19.21 7.20 1.70
N ILE A 44 18.50 6.44 2.53
CA ILE A 44 18.80 5.03 2.77
C ILE A 44 18.51 4.23 1.51
N LEU A 45 17.36 4.45 0.86
CA LEU A 45 17.00 3.78 -0.39
C LEU A 45 18.04 4.04 -1.49
N ASP A 46 18.47 5.30 -1.64
CA ASP A 46 19.52 5.69 -2.59
C ASP A 46 20.83 4.95 -2.29
N ALA A 47 21.23 4.88 -1.01
CA ALA A 47 22.46 4.18 -0.60
C ALA A 47 22.40 2.66 -0.84
N PHE A 48 21.22 2.05 -0.83
CA PHE A 48 20.99 0.64 -1.14
C PHE A 48 20.66 0.40 -2.63
N ASN A 49 20.67 1.46 -3.45
CA ASN A 49 20.24 1.43 -4.84
C ASN A 49 18.84 0.83 -5.04
N ILE A 50 17.94 1.14 -4.12
CA ILE A 50 16.54 0.72 -4.17
C ILE A 50 15.72 1.85 -4.79
N PRO A 51 15.04 1.63 -5.91
CA PRO A 51 14.22 2.64 -6.56
C PRO A 51 13.07 3.09 -5.67
N TRP A 52 12.76 4.36 -5.75
CA TRP A 52 11.59 4.94 -5.14
C TRP A 52 10.94 5.96 -6.06
N ARG A 53 9.67 6.20 -5.85
CA ARG A 53 8.90 7.21 -6.58
C ARG A 53 7.95 7.95 -5.65
N GLU A 54 7.46 9.05 -6.10
CA GLU A 54 6.41 9.84 -5.48
C GLU A 54 5.14 9.64 -6.32
N ALA A 55 4.02 9.27 -5.69
CA ALA A 55 2.73 9.19 -6.33
C ALA A 55 2.26 10.59 -6.73
N GLN A 56 1.28 10.70 -7.58
CA GLN A 56 0.60 11.97 -7.83
C GLN A 56 -0.23 12.36 -6.59
N GLY A 57 -1.00 11.42 -6.06
CA GLY A 57 -1.83 11.55 -4.87
C GLY A 57 -1.35 10.63 -3.74
N GLU A 58 -2.15 9.65 -3.37
CA GLU A 58 -1.83 8.65 -2.34
C GLU A 58 -0.98 7.51 -2.89
N ALA A 59 -0.01 7.07 -2.09
CA ALA A 59 0.87 5.97 -2.44
C ALA A 59 0.10 4.65 -2.62
N GLU A 60 -0.93 4.40 -1.82
CA GLU A 60 -1.76 3.20 -1.90
C GLU A 60 -2.50 3.10 -3.24
N ALA A 61 -3.06 4.20 -3.73
CA ALA A 61 -3.74 4.24 -5.03
C ALA A 61 -2.76 3.98 -6.19
N GLU A 62 -1.58 4.58 -6.14
CA GLU A 62 -0.52 4.38 -7.13
C GLU A 62 -0.04 2.93 -7.13
N LEU A 63 0.24 2.35 -5.95
CA LEU A 63 0.71 0.97 -5.80
C LEU A 63 -0.35 -0.02 -6.28
N ALA A 64 -1.63 0.21 -5.96
CA ALA A 64 -2.73 -0.63 -6.45
C ALA A 64 -2.82 -0.57 -7.98
N SER A 65 -2.74 0.61 -8.57
CA SER A 65 -2.71 0.80 -10.03
C SER A 65 -1.54 0.03 -10.66
N MET A 66 -0.34 0.14 -10.11
CA MET A 66 0.83 -0.59 -10.61
C MET A 66 0.64 -2.11 -10.53
N ASN A 67 -0.01 -2.62 -9.48
CA ASN A 67 -0.28 -4.04 -9.33
C ASN A 67 -1.36 -4.53 -10.30
N VAL A 68 -2.44 -3.75 -10.51
CA VAL A 68 -3.48 -4.03 -11.52
C VAL A 68 -2.88 -4.13 -12.93
N HIS A 69 -1.92 -3.25 -13.24
CA HIS A 69 -1.27 -3.23 -14.56
C HIS A 69 -0.03 -4.15 -14.64
N HIS A 70 0.19 -5.01 -13.65
CA HIS A 70 1.32 -5.96 -13.60
C HIS A 70 2.71 -5.30 -13.71
N ILE A 71 2.84 -4.05 -13.25
CA ILE A 71 4.13 -3.35 -13.14
C ILE A 71 4.87 -3.85 -11.90
N VAL A 72 4.12 -4.21 -10.85
CA VAL A 72 4.60 -4.89 -9.65
C VAL A 72 3.77 -6.13 -9.39
N ASP A 73 4.40 -7.20 -8.88
CA ASP A 73 3.73 -8.47 -8.62
C ASP A 73 2.85 -8.42 -7.37
N ALA A 74 3.25 -7.63 -6.37
CA ALA A 74 2.52 -7.50 -5.11
C ALA A 74 2.75 -6.14 -4.46
N VAL A 75 1.81 -5.72 -3.63
CA VAL A 75 1.89 -4.52 -2.80
C VAL A 75 2.10 -4.90 -1.34
N LEU A 76 3.17 -4.41 -0.72
CA LEU A 76 3.44 -4.59 0.70
C LEU A 76 2.93 -3.37 1.48
N THR A 77 1.79 -3.51 2.13
CA THR A 77 1.19 -2.46 2.95
C THR A 77 0.33 -3.04 4.07
N ASP A 78 0.23 -2.32 5.18
CA ASP A 78 -0.71 -2.64 6.25
C ASP A 78 -2.02 -1.83 6.12
N ASP A 79 -2.12 -0.95 5.12
CA ASP A 79 -3.34 -0.22 4.82
C ASP A 79 -4.32 -1.11 4.05
N SER A 80 -5.60 -1.07 4.44
CA SER A 80 -6.67 -1.83 3.81
C SER A 80 -7.26 -1.14 2.57
N ASP A 81 -7.04 0.17 2.42
CA ASP A 81 -7.61 0.94 1.33
C ASP A 81 -7.10 0.46 -0.04
N VAL A 82 -5.92 -0.17 -0.06
CA VAL A 82 -5.33 -0.78 -1.25
C VAL A 82 -6.27 -1.80 -1.94
N PHE A 83 -7.14 -2.48 -1.18
CA PHE A 83 -8.14 -3.40 -1.73
C PHE A 83 -9.27 -2.66 -2.45
N ALA A 84 -9.70 -1.53 -1.91
CA ALA A 84 -10.71 -0.67 -2.54
C ALA A 84 -10.16 -0.02 -3.83
N PHE A 85 -8.84 0.23 -3.90
CA PHE A 85 -8.15 0.65 -5.12
C PHE A 85 -7.90 -0.49 -6.11
N GLY A 86 -8.28 -1.72 -5.78
CA GLY A 86 -8.30 -2.86 -6.71
C GLY A 86 -7.01 -3.68 -6.78
N ALA A 87 -6.08 -3.55 -5.84
CA ALA A 87 -4.87 -4.37 -5.84
C ALA A 87 -5.20 -5.87 -5.84
N HIS A 88 -4.54 -6.63 -6.70
CA HIS A 88 -4.77 -8.06 -6.88
C HIS A 88 -4.04 -8.92 -5.84
N THR A 89 -2.82 -8.51 -5.47
CA THR A 89 -1.97 -9.24 -4.53
C THR A 89 -1.40 -8.29 -3.49
N VAL A 90 -1.81 -8.50 -2.24
CA VAL A 90 -1.41 -7.67 -1.11
C VAL A 90 -0.66 -8.51 -0.08
N LEU A 91 0.49 -8.03 0.32
CA LEU A 91 1.30 -8.61 1.38
C LEU A 91 1.12 -7.76 2.63
N ARG A 92 0.70 -8.39 3.73
CA ARG A 92 0.56 -7.72 5.03
C ARG A 92 1.43 -8.40 6.06
N ASN A 93 2.07 -7.60 6.89
CA ASN A 93 2.86 -8.14 7.98
C ASN A 93 2.02 -8.19 9.25
N SER A 94 1.67 -9.39 9.71
CA SER A 94 0.88 -9.59 10.93
C SER A 94 1.63 -9.29 12.22
N SER A 95 2.96 -9.17 12.16
CA SER A 95 3.78 -8.82 13.32
C SER A 95 4.90 -7.86 12.95
N LEU A 96 5.17 -6.90 13.83
CA LEU A 96 6.25 -5.93 13.68
C LEU A 96 7.65 -6.55 13.91
N THR A 97 7.73 -7.85 14.12
CA THR A 97 9.00 -8.55 14.34
C THR A 97 9.66 -8.93 13.02
N PRO A 98 11.00 -8.97 12.94
CA PRO A 98 11.71 -9.38 11.73
C PRO A 98 11.39 -10.82 11.27
N GLN A 99 10.94 -11.68 12.20
CA GLN A 99 10.53 -13.06 11.95
C GLN A 99 9.01 -13.21 11.75
N GLY A 100 8.30 -12.08 11.62
CA GLY A 100 6.84 -12.09 11.47
C GLY A 100 6.41 -12.76 10.17
N GLU A 101 5.32 -13.51 10.26
CA GLU A 101 4.68 -14.10 9.10
C GLU A 101 4.13 -12.99 8.19
N ILE A 102 4.34 -13.13 6.89
CA ILE A 102 3.71 -12.29 5.88
C ILE A 102 2.46 -13.01 5.39
N ASN A 103 1.31 -12.36 5.58
CA ASN A 103 0.06 -12.84 5.02
C ASN A 103 -0.07 -12.36 3.58
N ILE A 104 -0.36 -13.28 2.68
CA ILE A 104 -0.59 -13.01 1.26
C ILE A 104 -2.09 -13.04 1.01
N TYR A 105 -2.62 -11.93 0.53
CA TYR A 105 -4.02 -11.78 0.14
C TYR A 105 -4.09 -11.64 -1.38
N GLU A 106 -4.60 -12.66 -2.04
CA GLU A 106 -4.96 -12.60 -3.46
C GLU A 106 -6.47 -12.35 -3.56
N THR A 107 -6.87 -11.28 -4.22
CA THR A 107 -8.28 -10.88 -4.35
C THR A 107 -9.15 -12.00 -4.90
N SER A 108 -8.63 -12.77 -5.87
CA SER A 108 -9.31 -13.95 -6.43
C SER A 108 -9.56 -15.04 -5.38
N ASN A 109 -8.65 -15.24 -4.43
CA ASN A 109 -8.80 -16.20 -3.35
C ASN A 109 -9.75 -15.69 -2.26
N VAL A 110 -9.70 -14.39 -1.96
CA VAL A 110 -10.65 -13.75 -1.02
C VAL A 110 -12.07 -13.89 -1.55
N HIS A 111 -12.31 -13.52 -2.80
CA HIS A 111 -13.60 -13.65 -3.46
C HIS A 111 -14.13 -15.10 -3.46
N ARG A 112 -13.27 -16.08 -3.75
CA ARG A 112 -13.68 -17.49 -3.86
C ARG A 112 -13.87 -18.19 -2.52
N ARG A 113 -13.04 -17.86 -1.50
CA ARG A 113 -12.94 -18.62 -0.24
C ARG A 113 -13.54 -17.93 0.97
N VAL A 114 -13.65 -16.60 0.94
CA VAL A 114 -14.14 -15.82 2.09
C VAL A 114 -15.56 -15.35 1.83
N ALA A 115 -15.75 -14.52 0.82
CA ALA A 115 -17.06 -14.01 0.44
C ALA A 115 -17.05 -13.60 -1.05
N PRO A 116 -17.99 -14.13 -1.84
CA PRO A 116 -18.12 -13.79 -3.26
C PRO A 116 -18.39 -12.29 -3.50
N GLU A 117 -18.93 -11.59 -2.53
CA GLU A 117 -19.25 -10.17 -2.58
C GLU A 117 -18.02 -9.27 -2.43
N LEU A 118 -16.89 -9.80 -1.92
CA LEU A 118 -15.63 -9.07 -1.75
C LEU A 118 -14.86 -8.93 -3.07
N THR A 119 -15.53 -8.37 -4.07
CA THR A 119 -14.93 -7.82 -5.28
C THR A 119 -14.37 -6.44 -5.01
N THR A 120 -13.69 -5.82 -5.97
CA THR A 120 -13.25 -4.42 -5.85
C THR A 120 -14.43 -3.49 -5.50
N ASP A 121 -15.56 -3.63 -6.21
CA ASP A 121 -16.77 -2.84 -5.93
C ASP A 121 -17.35 -3.13 -4.54
N GLY A 122 -17.26 -4.39 -4.09
CA GLY A 122 -17.67 -4.79 -2.75
C GLY A 122 -16.81 -4.15 -1.66
N PHE A 123 -15.49 -4.06 -1.86
CA PHE A 123 -14.61 -3.32 -0.95
C PHE A 123 -14.91 -1.82 -0.95
N VAL A 124 -15.17 -1.21 -2.11
CA VAL A 124 -15.59 0.19 -2.21
C VAL A 124 -16.90 0.41 -1.46
N LEU A 125 -17.91 -0.43 -1.68
CA LEU A 125 -19.19 -0.34 -0.97
C LEU A 125 -19.01 -0.47 0.54
N MET A 126 -18.18 -1.41 0.98
CA MET A 126 -17.89 -1.61 2.41
C MET A 126 -17.19 -0.38 3.00
N ALA A 127 -16.24 0.22 2.28
CA ALA A 127 -15.57 1.45 2.72
C ALA A 127 -16.54 2.62 2.86
N ILE A 128 -17.51 2.76 1.94
CA ILE A 128 -18.55 3.80 2.01
C ILE A 128 -19.49 3.57 3.19
N LEU A 129 -19.90 2.33 3.43
CA LEU A 129 -20.88 2.00 4.49
C LEU A 129 -20.26 2.00 5.89
N CYS A 130 -19.04 1.55 6.03
CA CYS A 130 -18.34 1.46 7.32
C CYS A 130 -17.60 2.75 7.70
N GLY A 131 -17.53 3.72 6.79
CA GLY A 131 -16.70 4.90 6.91
C GLY A 131 -15.26 4.62 6.52
N GLY A 132 -14.79 5.30 5.50
CA GLY A 132 -13.39 5.30 5.07
C GLY A 132 -12.62 6.49 5.64
N ASP A 133 -11.44 6.74 5.10
CA ASP A 133 -10.63 7.91 5.44
C ASP A 133 -11.21 9.22 4.87
N TYR A 134 -12.17 9.10 3.95
CA TYR A 134 -12.81 10.20 3.23
C TYR A 134 -14.31 10.19 3.51
N ASP A 135 -14.80 11.23 4.17
CA ASP A 135 -16.22 11.55 4.36
C ASP A 135 -16.69 12.47 3.23
#